data_532df5cfeaed03fc1f4d437471f20062
#
_entry.id   532df5cfeaed03fc1f4d437471f20062
#
_cell.length_a   1.000
_cell.length_b   1.000
_cell.length_c   1.000
_cell.angle_alpha   90.00
_cell.angle_beta   90.00
_cell.angle_gamma   90.00
#
_symmetry.space_group_name_H-M   'P 1'
#
loop_
_entity.id
_entity.type
_entity.pdbx_description
1 polymer ?
#
loop_
_entity_poly.entity_id
_entity_poly.type
_entity_poly.pdbx_seq_one_letter_code
_entity_poly.pdbx_strand_id
1 'polypeptide(L)'
;TIVFGSLSLEGKQLFKQYDEFDSKTFVDYLKQVQKRFGKIIIFVDRATPHCSKITREFLDANKGTIRLEYFPVGSPEFDAVEECWRQGKYRILSTYYSTFDFLKDTISYYYRTTRFNLDIVKYLMRIID
;
A
#
# COMPACT_ATOMS: atom_id res chain seq x y z
N THR A 1 -0.33 -2.10 -14.49
CA THR A 1 -1.17 -1.62 -13.42
C THR A 1 -0.52 -1.87 -12.06
N ILE A 2 -0.69 -0.93 -11.16
CA ILE A 2 -0.03 -0.96 -9.84
C ILE A 2 -1.13 -0.90 -8.78
N VAL A 3 -1.01 -1.72 -7.74
CA VAL A 3 -1.92 -1.68 -6.59
C VAL A 3 -1.16 -1.16 -5.38
N PHE A 4 -1.57 0.00 -4.88
CA PHE A 4 -1.14 0.49 -3.58
C PHE A 4 -2.07 -0.03 -2.50
N GLY A 5 -1.51 -0.38 -1.35
CA GLY A 5 -2.29 -0.87 -0.24
C GLY A 5 -1.80 -0.36 1.10
N SER A 6 -2.72 -0.19 2.03
CA SER A 6 -2.43 0.17 3.41
C SER A 6 -3.31 -0.62 4.35
N LEU A 7 -2.71 -1.06 5.45
CA LEU A 7 -3.40 -1.79 6.51
C LEU A 7 -3.16 -1.07 7.84
N SER A 8 -4.20 -0.91 8.65
CA SER A 8 -4.07 -0.36 9.99
C SER A 8 -4.10 -1.48 11.04
N LEU A 9 -3.57 -1.18 12.24
CA LEU A 9 -3.63 -2.11 13.37
C LEU A 9 -5.07 -2.39 13.81
N GLU A 10 -5.98 -1.48 13.49
CA GLU A 10 -7.41 -1.60 13.83
C GLU A 10 -8.18 -2.45 12.82
N GLY A 11 -7.52 -2.99 11.79
CA GLY A 11 -8.15 -3.80 10.77
C GLY A 11 -8.78 -3.03 9.62
N LYS A 12 -8.55 -1.73 9.52
CA LYS A 12 -8.98 -0.95 8.36
C LYS A 12 -8.01 -1.17 7.21
N GLN A 13 -8.52 -1.10 5.99
CA GLN A 13 -7.69 -1.27 4.80
C GLN A 13 -8.10 -0.30 3.70
N LEU A 14 -7.12 0.04 2.85
CA LEU A 14 -7.33 0.85 1.65
C LEU A 14 -6.45 0.29 0.54
N PHE A 15 -7.05 0.03 -0.62
CA PHE A 15 -6.31 -0.38 -1.82
C PHE A 15 -6.75 0.52 -2.97
N LYS A 16 -5.78 1.02 -3.73
CA LYS A 16 -6.01 1.85 -4.91
C LYS A 16 -5.15 1.34 -6.07
N GLN A 17 -5.71 1.41 -7.26
CA GLN A 17 -5.06 0.95 -8.48
C GLN A 17 -4.65 2.14 -9.31
N TYR A 18 -3.40 2.11 -9.79
CA TYR A 18 -2.83 3.14 -10.65
C TYR A 18 -2.15 2.50 -11.84
N ASP A 19 -2.02 3.23 -12.94
CA ASP A 19 -1.31 2.73 -14.12
C ASP A 19 0.19 2.81 -13.97
N GLU A 20 0.70 3.77 -13.19
CA GLU A 20 2.13 4.00 -12.98
C GLU A 20 2.46 4.12 -11.50
N PHE A 21 3.72 3.81 -11.16
CA PHE A 21 4.27 4.05 -9.83
C PHE A 21 5.31 5.16 -9.91
N ASP A 22 4.90 6.37 -9.64
CA ASP A 22 5.75 7.54 -9.60
C ASP A 22 5.41 8.43 -8.39
N SER A 23 6.12 9.56 -8.26
CA SER A 23 5.90 10.45 -7.12
C SER A 23 4.51 11.07 -7.11
N LYS A 24 3.94 11.34 -8.28
CA LYS A 24 2.59 11.94 -8.37
C LYS A 24 1.51 10.95 -7.94
N THR A 25 1.59 9.71 -8.40
CA THR A 25 0.63 8.67 -7.99
C THR A 25 0.79 8.34 -6.52
N PHE A 26 2.02 8.32 -6.00
CA PHE A 26 2.25 8.10 -4.59
C PHE A 26 1.66 9.20 -3.72
N VAL A 27 1.86 10.46 -4.09
CA VAL A 27 1.27 11.61 -3.37
C VAL A 27 -0.26 11.57 -3.44
N ASP A 28 -0.83 11.23 -4.61
CA ASP A 28 -2.27 11.05 -4.72
C ASP A 28 -2.77 9.95 -3.77
N TYR A 29 -2.04 8.85 -3.70
CA TYR A 29 -2.38 7.78 -2.78
C TYR A 29 -2.30 8.23 -1.31
N LEU A 30 -1.28 9.01 -0.94
CA LEU A 30 -1.17 9.55 0.43
C LEU A 30 -2.37 10.44 0.77
N LYS A 31 -2.88 11.21 -0.18
CA LYS A 31 -4.10 12.00 0.02
C LYS A 31 -5.30 11.10 0.29
N GLN A 32 -5.43 9.98 -0.42
CA GLN A 32 -6.50 9.02 -0.20
C GLN A 32 -6.38 8.36 1.18
N VAL A 33 -5.16 8.00 1.58
CA VAL A 33 -4.87 7.43 2.90
C VAL A 33 -5.26 8.42 4.01
N GLN A 34 -4.86 9.68 3.85
CA GLN A 34 -5.18 10.74 4.80
C GLN A 34 -6.69 10.92 4.95
N LYS A 35 -7.40 10.90 3.83
CA LYS A 35 -8.86 11.01 3.80
C LYS A 35 -9.53 9.82 4.49
N ARG A 36 -9.00 8.61 4.30
CA ARG A 36 -9.59 7.37 4.84
C ARG A 36 -9.29 7.17 6.31
N PHE A 37 -8.06 7.45 6.74
CA PHE A 37 -7.58 7.11 8.08
C PHE A 37 -7.45 8.32 9.01
N GLY A 38 -7.38 9.55 8.47
CA GLY A 38 -7.19 10.76 9.25
C GLY A 38 -5.73 10.97 9.62
N LYS A 39 -5.48 11.37 10.86
CA LYS A 39 -4.12 11.63 11.36
C LYS A 39 -3.38 10.30 11.60
N ILE A 40 -2.26 10.09 10.87
CA ILE A 40 -1.59 8.79 10.86
C ILE A 40 -0.06 8.89 10.80
N ILE A 41 0.57 7.78 11.19
CA ILE A 41 1.96 7.47 10.84
C ILE A 41 1.90 6.27 9.88
N ILE A 42 2.48 6.42 8.70
CA ILE A 42 2.50 5.36 7.69
C ILE A 42 3.92 4.82 7.52
N PHE A 43 4.05 3.49 7.48
CA PHE A 43 5.33 2.82 7.27
C PHE A 43 5.42 2.31 5.84
N VAL A 44 6.51 2.64 5.15
CA VAL A 44 6.73 2.25 3.75
C VAL A 44 8.17 1.77 3.55
N ASP A 45 8.41 1.11 2.41
CA ASP A 45 9.77 0.82 1.99
C ASP A 45 10.45 2.08 1.41
N ARG A 46 11.74 1.98 1.04
CA ARG A 46 12.53 3.11 0.53
C ARG A 46 12.51 3.21 -1.00
N ALA A 47 11.42 2.85 -1.65
CA ALA A 47 11.28 3.04 -3.09
C ALA A 47 11.44 4.53 -3.46
N THR A 48 12.01 4.81 -4.63
CA THR A 48 12.32 6.17 -5.06
C THR A 48 11.15 7.14 -4.97
N PRO A 49 9.92 6.80 -5.45
CA PRO A 49 8.78 7.73 -5.30
C PRO A 49 8.44 8.06 -3.85
N HIS A 50 8.68 7.13 -2.91
CA HIS A 50 8.45 7.37 -1.48
C HIS A 50 9.40 8.43 -0.90
N CYS A 51 10.60 8.58 -1.49
CA CYS A 51 11.67 9.45 -1.00
C CYS A 51 11.87 10.72 -1.84
N SER A 52 11.07 10.94 -2.87
CA SER A 52 11.28 12.02 -3.84
C SER A 52 11.00 13.40 -3.25
N LYS A 53 11.46 14.44 -3.97
CA LYS A 53 11.23 15.83 -3.58
C LYS A 53 9.73 16.17 -3.50
N ILE A 54 8.93 15.72 -4.49
CA ILE A 54 7.49 15.95 -4.50
C ILE A 54 6.83 15.34 -3.27
N THR A 55 7.21 14.12 -2.91
CA THR A 55 6.71 13.44 -1.72
C THR A 55 7.08 14.19 -0.46
N ARG A 56 8.35 14.64 -0.34
CA ARG A 56 8.80 15.40 0.84
C ARG A 56 8.07 16.73 0.96
N GLU A 57 7.82 17.43 -0.14
CA GLU A 57 7.06 18.68 -0.13
C GLU A 57 5.63 18.46 0.37
N PHE A 58 4.97 17.38 -0.08
CA PHE A 58 3.64 17.04 0.41
C PHE A 58 3.65 16.75 1.91
N LEU A 59 4.62 15.96 2.38
CA LEU A 59 4.73 15.61 3.79
C LEU A 59 5.01 16.84 4.65
N ASP A 60 5.86 17.75 4.17
CA ASP A 60 6.16 19.00 4.89
C ASP A 60 4.92 19.90 5.02
N ALA A 61 4.08 19.93 3.98
CA ALA A 61 2.84 20.70 4.02
C ALA A 61 1.76 20.07 4.92
N ASN A 62 1.92 18.79 5.29
CA ASN A 62 0.91 18.03 6.03
C ASN A 62 1.46 17.42 7.33
N LYS A 63 2.48 18.02 7.93
CA LYS A 63 3.17 17.50 9.13
C LYS A 63 2.25 17.19 10.31
N GLY A 64 1.15 17.94 10.44
CA GLY A 64 0.22 17.76 11.56
C GLY A 64 -0.71 16.56 11.39
N THR A 65 -0.80 15.98 10.19
CA THR A 65 -1.77 14.94 9.89
C THR A 65 -1.15 13.65 9.37
N ILE A 66 -0.03 13.71 8.66
CA ILE A 66 0.61 12.52 8.13
C ILE A 66 2.11 12.55 8.36
N ARG A 67 2.66 11.44 8.85
CA ARG A 67 4.08 11.24 9.04
C ARG A 67 4.49 9.94 8.34
N LEU A 68 5.60 9.98 7.62
CA LEU A 68 6.14 8.85 6.89
C LEU A 68 7.35 8.29 7.63
N GLU A 69 7.37 6.98 7.85
CA GLU A 69 8.51 6.25 8.39
C GLU A 69 8.87 5.12 7.44
N TYR A 70 10.13 4.69 7.47
CA TYR A 70 10.61 3.67 6.55
C TYR A 70 10.87 2.37 7.27
N PHE A 71 10.52 1.24 6.62
CA PHE A 71 10.97 -0.07 7.09
C PHE A 71 12.49 -0.17 6.97
N PRO A 72 13.14 -0.99 7.81
CA PRO A 72 14.56 -1.28 7.65
C PRO A 72 14.86 -1.84 6.26
N VAL A 73 15.98 -1.46 5.69
CA VAL A 73 16.42 -1.95 4.38
C VAL A 73 16.54 -3.47 4.41
N GLY A 74 16.02 -4.14 3.36
CA GLY A 74 16.12 -5.60 3.25
C GLY A 74 15.18 -6.38 4.17
N SER A 75 14.09 -5.77 4.63
CA SER A 75 13.16 -6.39 5.57
C SER A 75 11.73 -6.49 5.00
N PRO A 76 11.54 -7.13 3.82
CA PRO A 76 10.20 -7.24 3.23
C PRO A 76 9.23 -8.04 4.08
N GLU A 77 9.72 -8.93 4.95
CA GLU A 77 8.90 -9.74 5.85
C GLU A 77 8.13 -8.90 6.88
N PHE A 78 8.49 -7.63 7.06
CA PHE A 78 7.77 -6.74 7.96
C PHE A 78 6.63 -6.00 7.27
N ASP A 79 6.50 -6.11 5.95
CA ASP A 79 5.47 -5.43 5.20
C ASP A 79 4.26 -6.37 5.01
N ALA A 80 3.23 -6.17 5.83
CA ALA A 80 2.01 -6.97 5.77
C ALA A 80 1.25 -6.77 4.45
N VAL A 81 1.42 -5.63 3.77
CA VAL A 81 0.77 -5.37 2.49
C VAL A 81 1.32 -6.28 1.39
N GLU A 82 2.61 -6.65 1.46
CA GLU A 82 3.18 -7.60 0.50
C GLU A 82 2.48 -8.96 0.54
N GLU A 83 2.04 -9.40 1.72
CA GLU A 83 1.25 -10.63 1.84
C GLU A 83 -0.09 -10.51 1.11
N CYS A 84 -0.73 -9.34 1.19
CA CYS A 84 -1.97 -9.09 0.45
C CYS A 84 -1.73 -9.17 -1.06
N TRP A 85 -0.61 -8.62 -1.54
CA TRP A 85 -0.26 -8.70 -2.96
C TRP A 85 0.02 -10.14 -3.39
N ARG A 86 0.72 -10.91 -2.55
CA ARG A 86 1.02 -12.31 -2.82
C ARG A 86 -0.26 -13.13 -2.96
N GLN A 87 -1.22 -12.95 -2.04
CA GLN A 87 -2.51 -13.62 -2.09
C GLN A 87 -3.28 -13.23 -3.35
N GLY A 88 -3.28 -11.94 -3.71
CA GLY A 88 -3.95 -11.46 -4.91
C GLY A 88 -3.34 -12.04 -6.18
N LYS A 89 -2.02 -12.05 -6.28
CA LYS A 89 -1.33 -12.65 -7.43
C LYS A 89 -1.71 -14.11 -7.60
N TYR A 90 -1.71 -14.87 -6.52
CA TYR A 90 -2.07 -16.29 -6.58
C TYR A 90 -3.49 -16.49 -7.10
N ARG A 91 -4.45 -15.73 -6.58
CA ARG A 91 -5.86 -15.84 -6.96
C ARG A 91 -6.12 -15.37 -8.39
N ILE A 92 -5.52 -14.26 -8.79
CA ILE A 92 -5.79 -13.61 -10.07
C ILE A 92 -5.05 -14.32 -11.21
N LEU A 93 -3.76 -14.63 -11.02
CA LEU A 93 -2.93 -15.20 -12.10
C LEU A 93 -3.19 -16.68 -12.34
N SER A 94 -3.99 -17.34 -11.53
CA SER A 94 -4.41 -18.73 -11.77
C SER A 94 -5.54 -18.84 -12.80
N THR A 95 -6.07 -17.70 -13.30
CA THR A 95 -7.19 -17.64 -14.21
C THR A 95 -6.78 -16.99 -15.53
N TYR A 96 -7.35 -17.44 -16.66
CA TYR A 96 -7.15 -16.83 -17.97
C TYR A 96 -8.03 -15.60 -18.13
N TYR A 97 -7.46 -14.54 -18.72
CA TYR A 97 -8.19 -13.29 -19.00
C TYR A 97 -8.11 -12.99 -20.49
N SER A 98 -9.27 -12.76 -21.13
CA SER A 98 -9.35 -12.55 -22.58
C SER A 98 -8.79 -11.18 -23.02
N THR A 99 -8.82 -10.18 -22.13
CA THR A 99 -8.31 -8.85 -22.42
C THR A 99 -7.57 -8.28 -21.21
N PHE A 100 -6.67 -7.31 -21.47
CA PHE A 100 -5.98 -6.60 -20.40
C PHE A 100 -6.96 -5.78 -19.53
N ASP A 101 -7.97 -5.18 -20.16
CA ASP A 101 -9.00 -4.43 -19.43
C ASP A 101 -9.78 -5.32 -18.46
N PHE A 102 -10.11 -6.53 -18.88
CA PHE A 102 -10.79 -7.49 -17.98
C PHE A 102 -9.91 -7.86 -16.81
N LEU A 103 -8.60 -8.06 -17.04
CA LEU A 103 -7.65 -8.31 -15.97
C LEU A 103 -7.59 -7.14 -14.98
N LYS A 104 -7.50 -5.91 -15.49
CA LYS A 104 -7.46 -4.70 -14.64
C LYS A 104 -8.73 -4.57 -13.79
N ASP A 105 -9.89 -4.82 -14.37
CA ASP A 105 -11.16 -4.75 -13.65
C ASP A 105 -11.23 -5.83 -12.57
N THR A 106 -10.71 -7.02 -12.85
CA THR A 106 -10.67 -8.12 -11.88
C THR A 106 -9.76 -7.79 -10.70
N ILE A 107 -8.60 -7.19 -10.96
CA ILE A 107 -7.67 -6.73 -9.92
C ILE A 107 -8.36 -5.70 -9.03
N SER A 108 -9.00 -4.71 -9.64
CA SER A 108 -9.72 -3.65 -8.92
C SER A 108 -10.82 -4.23 -8.04
N TYR A 109 -11.63 -5.12 -8.59
CA TYR A 109 -12.71 -5.77 -7.84
C TYR A 109 -12.15 -6.59 -6.67
N TYR A 110 -11.10 -7.38 -6.89
CA TYR A 110 -10.51 -8.21 -5.87
C TYR A 110 -10.04 -7.39 -4.66
N TYR A 111 -9.24 -6.36 -4.89
CA TYR A 111 -8.69 -5.57 -3.79
C TYR A 111 -9.71 -4.65 -3.13
N ARG A 112 -10.76 -4.27 -3.84
CA ARG A 112 -11.84 -3.46 -3.29
C ARG A 112 -12.78 -4.28 -2.39
N THR A 113 -12.96 -5.57 -2.70
CA THR A 113 -13.96 -6.41 -2.03
C THR A 113 -13.38 -7.44 -1.07
N THR A 114 -12.08 -7.77 -1.19
CA THR A 114 -11.45 -8.76 -0.32
C THR A 114 -11.06 -8.13 1.00
N ARG A 115 -11.43 -8.77 2.11
CA ARG A 115 -11.02 -8.39 3.46
C ARG A 115 -9.82 -9.21 3.86
N PHE A 116 -8.69 -8.55 4.12
CA PHE A 116 -7.47 -9.23 4.54
C PHE A 116 -7.41 -9.30 6.06
N ASN A 117 -7.28 -10.51 6.58
CA ASN A 117 -7.31 -10.81 8.02
C ASN A 117 -5.90 -11.15 8.50
N LEU A 118 -4.98 -10.19 8.40
CA LEU A 118 -3.60 -10.37 8.79
C LEU A 118 -3.36 -9.85 10.21
N ASP A 119 -2.54 -10.60 10.96
CA ASP A 119 -2.06 -10.14 12.26
C ASP A 119 -0.87 -9.20 12.04
N ILE A 120 -1.16 -7.91 11.90
CA ILE A 120 -0.15 -6.89 11.64
C ILE A 120 0.85 -6.80 12.80
N VAL A 121 0.40 -6.99 14.02
CA VAL A 121 1.28 -6.98 15.20
C VAL A 121 2.35 -8.06 15.08
N LYS A 122 1.98 -9.24 14.57
CA LYS A 122 2.93 -10.33 14.33
C LYS A 122 4.04 -9.92 13.36
N TYR A 123 3.69 -9.19 12.29
CA TYR A 123 4.70 -8.68 11.36
C TYR A 123 5.64 -7.66 12.01
N LEU A 124 5.08 -6.76 12.84
CA LEU A 124 5.87 -5.76 13.55
C LEU A 124 6.77 -6.39 14.61
N MET A 125 6.32 -7.43 15.29
CA MET A 125 7.09 -8.11 16.32
C MET A 125 8.36 -8.76 15.79
N ARG A 126 8.42 -9.09 14.50
CA ARG A 126 9.63 -9.62 13.86
C ARG A 126 10.77 -8.61 13.85
N ILE A 127 10.47 -7.33 13.98
CA ILE A 127 11.50 -6.27 14.06
C ILE A 127 12.23 -6.32 15.38
N ILE A 128 11.56 -6.79 16.42
CA ILE A 128 12.08 -6.78 17.80
C ILE A 128 12.90 -8.04 18.09
N ASP A 129 12.58 -9.13 17.43
CA ASP A 129 13.28 -10.42 17.58
C ASP A 129 14.66 -10.38 16.89
#